data_ae9dc82abf2dd52b4732e1f2dd737bfe
#
_entry.id   ae9dc82abf2dd52b4732e1f2dd737bfe
#
_cell.length_a   1.000
_cell.length_b   1.000
_cell.length_c   1.000
_cell.angle_alpha   90.00
_cell.angle_beta   90.00
_cell.angle_gamma   90.00
#
_symmetry.space_group_name_H-M   'P 1'
#
loop_
_entity.id
_entity.type
_entity.pdbx_description
1 polymer ?
#
loop_
_entity_poly.entity_id
_entity_poly.type
_entity_poly.pdbx_seq_one_letter_code
_entity_poly.pdbx_strand_id
1 'polypeptide(L)'
;IPQPGKGELQIKLEYVGVCGSDLHFYQEGQLANWTLDGPLALGHEPGGVVSAVGEGVEGFKVGDKVSIEPAVPCGECEDCRKGNYNLCKNIRMLAIPGERDGVNAEYCVHDASMCYKLPDNMDTLEGALIEPLAVGMHATELSNAKVGETAIVLGSGCIGLCTIMSLKARGVSEIYVADVMDKRLEKALEVGATRVFNSKRESIEEFAKTLPGGGADQVYECAGNRITTL
;
A
#
# COMPACT_ATOMS: atom_id res chain seq x y z
N ILE A 1 -20.10 16.62 10.11
CA ILE A 1 -19.86 15.77 8.94
C ILE A 1 -19.46 16.68 7.79
N PRO A 2 -18.28 16.54 7.19
CA PRO A 2 -17.80 17.38 6.11
C PRO A 2 -18.71 17.21 4.87
N GLN A 3 -18.94 18.30 4.10
CA GLN A 3 -19.74 18.25 2.89
C GLN A 3 -18.85 18.30 1.66
N PRO A 4 -19.14 17.51 0.60
CA PRO A 4 -18.31 17.50 -0.59
C PRO A 4 -18.49 18.78 -1.40
N GLY A 5 -17.39 19.37 -1.83
CA GLY A 5 -17.35 20.47 -2.77
C GLY A 5 -17.46 20.00 -4.23
N LYS A 6 -17.16 20.91 -5.15
CA LYS A 6 -17.13 20.60 -6.58
C LYS A 6 -16.00 19.61 -6.89
N GLY A 7 -16.36 18.51 -7.58
CA GLY A 7 -15.40 17.47 -7.96
C GLY A 7 -15.06 16.48 -6.84
N GLU A 8 -15.71 16.54 -5.68
CA GLU A 8 -15.41 15.72 -4.51
C GLU A 8 -16.54 14.73 -4.20
N LEU A 9 -16.18 13.65 -3.51
CA LEU A 9 -17.10 12.71 -2.90
C LEU A 9 -17.03 12.80 -1.38
N GLN A 10 -18.17 12.69 -0.71
CA GLN A 10 -18.22 12.36 0.71
C GLN A 10 -18.31 10.82 0.83
N ILE A 11 -17.45 10.25 1.63
CA ILE A 11 -17.37 8.79 1.80
C ILE A 11 -17.58 8.49 3.29
N LYS A 12 -18.55 7.61 3.58
CA LYS A 12 -18.68 6.97 4.87
C LYS A 12 -17.67 5.84 4.94
N LEU A 13 -16.72 5.97 5.86
CA LEU A 13 -15.64 5.02 6.02
C LEU A 13 -16.13 3.79 6.80
N GLU A 14 -15.82 2.60 6.33
CA GLU A 14 -16.20 1.34 6.97
C GLU A 14 -14.97 0.60 7.48
N TYR A 15 -13.86 0.65 6.74
CA TYR A 15 -12.58 0.05 7.12
C TYR A 15 -11.45 1.01 6.80
N VAL A 16 -10.47 1.04 7.69
CA VAL A 16 -9.20 1.77 7.48
C VAL A 16 -8.07 0.88 7.95
N GLY A 17 -7.12 0.61 7.08
CA GLY A 17 -5.89 -0.10 7.43
C GLY A 17 -5.00 0.75 8.32
N VAL A 18 -4.14 0.09 9.09
CA VAL A 18 -3.12 0.75 9.93
C VAL A 18 -1.75 0.52 9.31
N CYS A 19 -1.19 1.58 8.74
CA CYS A 19 0.14 1.56 8.15
C CYS A 19 1.25 1.67 9.20
N GLY A 20 2.45 1.25 8.83
CA GLY A 20 3.65 1.49 9.64
C GLY A 20 3.93 2.98 9.88
N SER A 21 3.59 3.85 8.92
CA SER A 21 3.70 5.31 9.07
C SER A 21 2.80 5.88 10.17
N ASP A 22 1.57 5.35 10.32
CA ASP A 22 0.67 5.73 11.42
C ASP A 22 1.28 5.37 12.78
N LEU A 23 1.95 4.21 12.86
CA LEU A 23 2.64 3.79 14.08
C LEU A 23 3.83 4.68 14.42
N HIS A 24 4.60 5.13 13.42
CA HIS A 24 5.71 6.07 13.63
C HIS A 24 5.18 7.41 14.16
N PHE A 25 4.14 7.99 13.56
CA PHE A 25 3.53 9.22 14.08
C PHE A 25 2.99 9.03 15.50
N TYR A 26 2.34 7.90 15.79
CA TYR A 26 1.79 7.62 17.11
C TYR A 26 2.88 7.45 18.19
N GLN A 27 3.98 6.76 17.87
CA GLN A 27 5.03 6.42 18.82
C GLN A 27 6.10 7.50 18.95
N GLU A 28 6.46 8.13 17.85
CA GLU A 28 7.62 9.02 17.76
C GLU A 28 7.25 10.50 17.53
N GLY A 29 5.99 10.78 17.18
CA GLY A 29 5.53 12.13 16.83
C GLY A 29 6.10 12.64 15.51
N GLN A 30 6.78 11.77 14.75
CA GLN A 30 7.42 12.16 13.48
C GLN A 30 7.56 10.98 12.53
N LEU A 31 7.64 11.28 11.23
CA LEU A 31 8.01 10.35 10.17
C LEU A 31 8.92 11.07 9.18
N ALA A 32 10.16 10.62 9.03
CA ALA A 32 11.17 11.31 8.22
C ALA A 32 11.26 12.81 8.57
N ASN A 33 10.89 13.70 7.64
CA ASN A 33 10.95 15.17 7.84
C ASN A 33 9.62 15.78 8.32
N TRP A 34 8.57 14.98 8.49
CA TRP A 34 7.27 15.43 8.97
C TRP A 34 7.17 15.25 10.48
N THR A 35 6.94 16.33 11.19
CA THR A 35 6.75 16.36 12.65
C THR A 35 5.32 16.75 12.96
N LEU A 36 4.73 16.12 13.98
CA LEU A 36 3.40 16.48 14.47
C LEU A 36 3.48 17.76 15.31
N ASP A 37 3.04 18.88 14.74
CA ASP A 37 2.97 20.17 15.43
C ASP A 37 1.57 20.47 16.00
N GLY A 38 0.63 19.52 15.89
CA GLY A 38 -0.74 19.66 16.34
C GLY A 38 -1.54 18.37 16.14
N PRO A 39 -2.87 18.40 16.38
CA PRO A 39 -3.72 17.25 16.13
C PRO A 39 -3.77 16.90 14.65
N LEU A 40 -3.65 15.60 14.34
CA LEU A 40 -3.77 15.04 13.00
C LEU A 40 -4.59 13.76 13.08
N ALA A 41 -5.62 13.64 12.26
CA ALA A 41 -6.23 12.35 12.02
C ALA A 41 -5.27 11.47 11.21
N LEU A 42 -4.96 10.27 11.69
CA LEU A 42 -4.12 9.30 11.00
C LEU A 42 -4.94 8.45 10.01
N GLY A 43 -4.29 7.51 9.33
CA GLY A 43 -4.91 6.56 8.42
C GLY A 43 -5.01 7.07 6.97
N HIS A 44 -4.68 6.19 6.02
CA HIS A 44 -4.68 6.51 4.59
C HIS A 44 -4.97 5.27 3.71
N GLU A 45 -5.39 4.16 4.31
CA GLU A 45 -5.74 2.92 3.62
C GLU A 45 -7.26 2.64 3.76
N PRO A 46 -8.16 3.46 3.16
CA PRO A 46 -9.58 3.36 3.42
C PRO A 46 -10.35 2.52 2.40
N GLY A 47 -11.40 1.87 2.91
CA GLY A 47 -12.51 1.36 2.13
C GLY A 47 -13.84 1.89 2.70
N GLY A 48 -14.74 2.31 1.85
CA GLY A 48 -15.99 2.91 2.31
C GLY A 48 -17.06 3.01 1.22
N VAL A 49 -18.13 3.73 1.55
CA VAL A 49 -19.32 3.88 0.70
C VAL A 49 -19.58 5.36 0.45
N VAL A 50 -19.82 5.73 -0.79
CA VAL A 50 -20.20 7.09 -1.17
C VAL A 50 -21.50 7.47 -0.47
N SER A 51 -21.47 8.52 0.35
CA SER A 51 -22.61 9.05 1.11
C SER A 51 -23.19 10.34 0.54
N ALA A 52 -22.37 11.13 -0.18
CA ALA A 52 -22.83 12.27 -0.98
C ALA A 52 -21.88 12.51 -2.16
N VAL A 53 -22.41 13.12 -3.21
CA VAL A 53 -21.70 13.42 -4.46
C VAL A 53 -21.70 14.93 -4.67
N GLY A 54 -20.52 15.51 -4.85
CA GLY A 54 -20.34 16.93 -5.08
C GLY A 54 -20.70 17.36 -6.50
N GLU A 55 -20.82 18.66 -6.70
CA GLU A 55 -21.15 19.24 -8.02
C GLU A 55 -20.12 18.84 -9.08
N GLY A 56 -20.60 18.47 -10.26
CA GLY A 56 -19.75 18.16 -11.42
C GLY A 56 -19.08 16.79 -11.39
N VAL A 57 -19.33 15.98 -10.38
CA VAL A 57 -18.83 14.60 -10.34
C VAL A 57 -19.71 13.71 -11.22
N GLU A 58 -19.08 13.01 -12.14
CA GLU A 58 -19.73 12.01 -12.98
C GLU A 58 -19.23 10.61 -12.62
N GLY A 59 -20.05 9.61 -12.94
CA GLY A 59 -19.65 8.19 -12.78
C GLY A 59 -19.87 7.63 -11.37
N PHE A 60 -20.19 8.41 -10.35
CA PHE A 60 -20.47 7.97 -8.98
C PHE A 60 -21.91 8.28 -8.56
N LYS A 61 -22.42 7.46 -7.64
CA LYS A 61 -23.70 7.67 -6.96
C LYS A 61 -23.60 7.28 -5.49
N VAL A 62 -24.50 7.79 -4.68
CA VAL A 62 -24.66 7.36 -3.29
C VAL A 62 -24.88 5.85 -3.23
N GLY A 63 -24.18 5.17 -2.35
CA GLY A 63 -24.20 3.72 -2.20
C GLY A 63 -23.09 2.97 -2.98
N ASP A 64 -22.32 3.64 -3.85
CA ASP A 64 -21.18 3.00 -4.49
C ASP A 64 -20.09 2.67 -3.46
N LYS A 65 -19.61 1.44 -3.45
CA LYS A 65 -18.42 1.03 -2.66
C LYS A 65 -17.18 1.54 -3.35
N VAL A 66 -16.24 2.10 -2.58
CA VAL A 66 -15.00 2.69 -3.12
C VAL A 66 -13.77 2.36 -2.28
N SER A 67 -12.64 2.28 -2.96
CA SER A 67 -11.31 2.47 -2.41
C SER A 67 -10.83 3.88 -2.76
N ILE A 68 -9.89 4.42 -1.99
CA ILE A 68 -9.39 5.79 -2.18
C ILE A 68 -7.88 5.71 -2.35
N GLU A 69 -7.36 6.37 -3.36
CA GLU A 69 -5.95 6.68 -3.46
C GLU A 69 -5.64 7.88 -2.56
N PRO A 70 -4.75 7.73 -1.55
CA PRO A 70 -4.57 8.76 -0.52
C PRO A 70 -3.90 10.03 -1.02
N ALA A 71 -3.26 9.98 -2.18
CA ALA A 71 -2.48 11.06 -2.75
C ALA A 71 -3.27 11.82 -3.80
N VAL A 72 -3.32 13.16 -3.69
CA VAL A 72 -3.94 14.05 -4.68
C VAL A 72 -2.86 14.87 -5.37
N PRO A 73 -2.57 14.61 -6.64
CA PRO A 73 -1.58 15.34 -7.41
C PRO A 73 -2.11 16.71 -7.86
N CYS A 74 -1.21 17.63 -8.22
CA CYS A 74 -1.63 18.97 -8.70
C CYS A 74 -2.22 18.97 -10.13
N GLY A 75 -2.01 17.91 -10.93
CA GLY A 75 -2.50 17.79 -12.29
C GLY A 75 -1.76 18.61 -13.36
N GLU A 76 -0.94 19.60 -12.98
CA GLU A 76 -0.37 20.58 -13.91
C GLU A 76 1.16 20.58 -14.02
N CYS A 77 1.90 19.98 -13.08
CA CYS A 77 3.36 19.91 -13.15
C CYS A 77 3.81 18.95 -14.25
N GLU A 78 5.10 19.00 -14.56
CA GLU A 78 5.70 18.19 -15.64
C GLU A 78 5.45 16.69 -15.44
N ASP A 79 5.62 16.20 -14.20
CA ASP A 79 5.42 14.79 -13.88
C ASP A 79 3.95 14.37 -14.04
N CYS A 80 2.99 15.19 -13.57
CA CYS A 80 1.57 14.95 -13.79
C CYS A 80 1.20 14.90 -15.27
N ARG A 81 1.73 15.84 -16.09
CA ARG A 81 1.47 15.87 -17.54
C ARG A 81 2.05 14.69 -18.29
N LYS A 82 3.10 14.06 -17.74
CA LYS A 82 3.70 12.82 -18.27
C LYS A 82 2.99 11.54 -17.79
N GLY A 83 1.99 11.65 -16.92
CA GLY A 83 1.31 10.52 -16.30
C GLY A 83 2.01 9.95 -15.07
N ASN A 84 3.14 10.50 -14.66
CA ASN A 84 3.89 10.11 -13.46
C ASN A 84 3.41 10.92 -12.25
N TYR A 85 2.10 10.96 -12.02
CA TYR A 85 1.50 11.82 -10.98
C TYR A 85 1.96 11.45 -9.56
N ASN A 86 2.37 10.21 -9.31
CA ASN A 86 3.00 9.77 -8.08
C ASN A 86 4.32 10.47 -7.76
N LEU A 87 4.96 11.12 -8.75
CA LEU A 87 6.15 11.95 -8.60
C LEU A 87 5.82 13.45 -8.54
N CYS A 88 4.56 13.80 -8.38
CA CYS A 88 4.12 15.20 -8.31
C CYS A 88 4.81 15.94 -7.16
N LYS A 89 5.46 17.07 -7.46
CA LYS A 89 6.17 17.88 -6.45
C LYS A 89 5.24 18.63 -5.51
N ASN A 90 3.97 18.78 -5.88
CA ASN A 90 2.92 19.44 -5.11
C ASN A 90 1.84 18.41 -4.70
N ILE A 91 2.21 17.16 -4.52
CA ILE A 91 1.28 16.12 -4.07
C ILE A 91 0.81 16.45 -2.66
N ARG A 92 -0.46 16.21 -2.39
CA ARG A 92 -1.04 16.29 -1.04
C ARG A 92 -1.54 14.92 -0.65
N MET A 93 -1.05 14.39 0.46
CA MET A 93 -1.37 13.06 0.90
C MET A 93 -2.17 13.07 2.21
N LEU A 94 -3.08 12.13 2.37
CA LEU A 94 -3.81 11.91 3.62
C LEU A 94 -2.84 11.53 4.75
N ALA A 95 -3.17 11.95 5.98
CA ALA A 95 -2.39 11.69 7.18
C ALA A 95 -0.95 12.24 7.16
N ILE A 96 -0.71 13.32 6.40
CA ILE A 96 0.57 14.04 6.42
C ILE A 96 0.41 15.41 7.09
N PRO A 97 1.23 15.73 8.10
CA PRO A 97 1.17 17.02 8.79
C PRO A 97 1.31 18.21 7.83
N GLY A 98 0.40 19.17 7.96
CA GLY A 98 0.39 20.37 7.10
C GLY A 98 -0.19 20.17 5.69
N GLU A 99 -0.53 18.94 5.31
CA GLU A 99 -1.14 18.64 4.00
C GLU A 99 -2.64 18.33 4.13
N ARG A 100 -2.98 17.16 4.67
CA ARG A 100 -4.37 16.73 4.84
C ARG A 100 -4.51 15.82 6.06
N ASP A 101 -5.65 15.94 6.75
CA ASP A 101 -6.08 14.93 7.72
C ASP A 101 -6.25 13.56 7.07
N GLY A 102 -5.97 12.53 7.83
CA GLY A 102 -6.21 11.14 7.43
C GLY A 102 -7.67 10.71 7.62
N VAL A 103 -7.87 9.43 7.45
CA VAL A 103 -9.22 8.82 7.35
C VAL A 103 -9.60 7.93 8.54
N ASN A 104 -8.91 8.02 9.68
CA ASN A 104 -9.39 7.42 10.93
C ASN A 104 -10.54 8.25 11.51
N ALA A 105 -11.65 8.31 10.76
CA ALA A 105 -12.85 9.09 11.03
C ALA A 105 -14.08 8.35 10.49
N GLU A 106 -15.29 8.79 10.83
CA GLU A 106 -16.51 8.19 10.29
C GLU A 106 -16.77 8.58 8.82
N TYR A 107 -16.36 9.79 8.44
CA TYR A 107 -16.54 10.35 7.09
C TYR A 107 -15.30 11.11 6.65
N CYS A 108 -15.01 11.02 5.37
CA CYS A 108 -14.05 11.90 4.71
C CYS A 108 -14.66 12.54 3.45
N VAL A 109 -14.01 13.61 3.00
CA VAL A 109 -14.25 14.20 1.67
C VAL A 109 -12.97 14.05 0.87
N HIS A 110 -13.10 13.54 -0.35
CA HIS A 110 -11.94 13.30 -1.20
C HIS A 110 -12.25 13.60 -2.66
N ASP A 111 -11.21 13.91 -3.42
CA ASP A 111 -11.31 14.15 -4.87
C ASP A 111 -11.86 12.91 -5.58
N ALA A 112 -12.91 13.06 -6.35
CA ALA A 112 -13.55 11.94 -7.03
C ALA A 112 -12.63 11.26 -8.05
N SER A 113 -11.67 11.99 -8.61
CA SER A 113 -10.67 11.43 -9.55
C SER A 113 -9.68 10.46 -8.89
N MET A 114 -9.56 10.52 -7.56
CA MET A 114 -8.73 9.63 -6.74
C MET A 114 -9.57 8.57 -6.00
N CYS A 115 -10.82 8.39 -6.38
CA CYS A 115 -11.70 7.35 -5.84
C CYS A 115 -11.98 6.29 -6.90
N TYR A 116 -11.93 5.03 -6.51
CA TYR A 116 -12.10 3.89 -7.41
C TYR A 116 -13.28 3.04 -6.96
N LYS A 117 -14.26 2.84 -7.86
CA LYS A 117 -15.37 1.94 -7.58
C LYS A 117 -14.89 0.51 -7.44
N LEU A 118 -15.37 -0.15 -6.40
CA LEU A 118 -15.14 -1.58 -6.23
C LEU A 118 -16.10 -2.37 -7.13
N PRO A 119 -15.66 -3.49 -7.70
CA PRO A 119 -16.55 -4.46 -8.34
C PRO A 119 -17.63 -4.95 -7.37
N ASP A 120 -18.77 -5.38 -7.87
CA ASP A 120 -19.91 -5.82 -7.05
C ASP A 120 -19.57 -6.95 -6.08
N ASN A 121 -18.65 -7.84 -6.48
CA ASN A 121 -18.18 -8.98 -5.71
C ASN A 121 -17.10 -8.65 -4.67
N MET A 122 -16.66 -7.41 -4.59
CA MET A 122 -15.73 -6.94 -3.54
C MET A 122 -16.47 -6.19 -2.45
N ASP A 123 -16.03 -6.34 -1.22
CA ASP A 123 -16.49 -5.54 -0.09
C ASP A 123 -15.54 -4.38 0.23
N THR A 124 -15.91 -3.54 1.18
CA THR A 124 -15.13 -2.37 1.57
C THR A 124 -13.89 -2.71 2.41
N LEU A 125 -13.85 -3.90 3.04
CA LEU A 125 -12.65 -4.43 3.68
C LEU A 125 -11.58 -4.75 2.63
N GLU A 126 -11.98 -5.44 1.57
CA GLU A 126 -11.10 -5.71 0.42
C GLU A 126 -10.68 -4.38 -0.24
N GLY A 127 -11.59 -3.39 -0.29
CA GLY A 127 -11.30 -2.03 -0.75
C GLY A 127 -10.19 -1.34 0.03
N ALA A 128 -10.15 -1.50 1.36
CA ALA A 128 -9.09 -0.95 2.19
C ALA A 128 -7.72 -1.61 1.94
N LEU A 129 -7.71 -2.87 1.48
CA LEU A 129 -6.47 -3.59 1.18
C LEU A 129 -5.85 -3.21 -0.18
N ILE A 130 -6.57 -2.48 -1.03
CA ILE A 130 -6.08 -2.09 -2.36
C ILE A 130 -4.88 -1.14 -2.25
N GLU A 131 -4.89 -0.22 -1.28
CA GLU A 131 -3.80 0.73 -1.10
C GLU A 131 -2.47 0.03 -0.79
N PRO A 132 -2.35 -0.79 0.27
CA PRO A 132 -1.09 -1.51 0.53
C PRO A 132 -0.75 -2.53 -0.56
N LEU A 133 -1.74 -3.13 -1.23
CA LEU A 133 -1.49 -4.00 -2.36
C LEU A 133 -0.84 -3.25 -3.53
N ALA A 134 -1.26 -2.01 -3.79
CA ALA A 134 -0.68 -1.17 -4.83
C ALA A 134 0.83 -0.91 -4.59
N VAL A 135 1.27 -0.82 -3.33
CA VAL A 135 2.71 -0.72 -2.98
C VAL A 135 3.48 -1.95 -3.46
N GLY A 136 2.97 -3.16 -3.16
CA GLY A 136 3.58 -4.41 -3.63
C GLY A 136 3.56 -4.52 -5.17
N MET A 137 2.46 -4.14 -5.80
CA MET A 137 2.35 -4.13 -7.26
C MET A 137 3.33 -3.16 -7.90
N HIS A 138 3.46 -1.96 -7.37
CA HIS A 138 4.40 -0.96 -7.89
C HIS A 138 5.86 -1.41 -7.74
N ALA A 139 6.23 -1.99 -6.61
CA ALA A 139 7.57 -2.54 -6.41
C ALA A 139 7.92 -3.62 -7.45
N THR A 140 6.98 -4.52 -7.73
CA THR A 140 7.18 -5.58 -8.75
C THR A 140 7.15 -5.05 -10.18
N GLU A 141 6.47 -3.91 -10.43
CA GLU A 141 6.51 -3.20 -11.71
C GLU A 141 7.87 -2.54 -11.93
N LEU A 142 8.37 -1.79 -10.95
CA LEU A 142 9.66 -1.11 -11.00
C LEU A 142 10.83 -2.06 -11.21
N SER A 143 10.80 -3.23 -10.57
CA SER A 143 11.82 -4.27 -10.74
C SER A 143 11.68 -5.02 -12.08
N ASN A 144 10.56 -4.82 -12.80
CA ASN A 144 10.25 -5.52 -14.03
C ASN A 144 10.27 -7.06 -13.85
N ALA A 145 9.72 -7.54 -12.73
CA ALA A 145 9.63 -8.96 -12.42
C ALA A 145 8.90 -9.75 -13.53
N LYS A 146 9.47 -10.85 -13.97
CA LYS A 146 9.04 -11.61 -15.15
C LYS A 146 8.58 -13.03 -14.80
N VAL A 147 7.78 -13.56 -15.69
CA VAL A 147 7.38 -14.97 -15.66
C VAL A 147 8.61 -15.88 -15.65
N GLY A 148 8.63 -16.84 -14.73
CA GLY A 148 9.70 -17.84 -14.63
C GLY A 148 10.89 -17.42 -13.78
N GLU A 149 11.00 -16.15 -13.36
CA GLU A 149 12.03 -15.69 -12.44
C GLU A 149 11.85 -16.24 -11.02
N THR A 150 12.89 -16.09 -10.21
CA THR A 150 12.93 -16.39 -8.78
C THR A 150 13.00 -15.10 -7.97
N ALA A 151 12.33 -15.04 -6.84
CA ALA A 151 12.34 -13.88 -5.96
C ALA A 151 12.59 -14.24 -4.50
N ILE A 152 13.29 -13.37 -3.79
CA ILE A 152 13.42 -13.39 -2.33
C ILE A 152 12.70 -12.18 -1.75
N VAL A 153 11.85 -12.39 -0.73
CA VAL A 153 11.16 -11.34 0.02
C VAL A 153 11.66 -11.38 1.46
N LEU A 154 12.25 -10.31 1.92
CA LEU A 154 12.75 -10.14 3.28
C LEU A 154 11.71 -9.36 4.11
N GLY A 155 11.07 -10.06 5.05
CA GLY A 155 9.93 -9.58 5.82
C GLY A 155 8.59 -9.98 5.21
N SER A 156 7.73 -10.61 6.00
CA SER A 156 6.37 -11.04 5.64
C SER A 156 5.29 -10.32 6.47
N GLY A 157 5.50 -9.02 6.71
CA GLY A 157 4.46 -8.10 7.16
C GLY A 157 3.46 -7.79 6.04
N CYS A 158 2.60 -6.79 6.22
CA CYS A 158 1.57 -6.41 5.23
C CYS A 158 2.19 -6.22 3.83
N ILE A 159 3.22 -5.39 3.71
CA ILE A 159 3.86 -5.09 2.42
C ILE A 159 4.55 -6.32 1.82
N GLY A 160 5.22 -7.15 2.64
CA GLY A 160 5.80 -8.40 2.15
C GLY A 160 4.74 -9.37 1.59
N LEU A 161 3.60 -9.51 2.26
CA LEU A 161 2.48 -10.32 1.76
C LEU A 161 1.90 -9.76 0.45
N CYS A 162 1.73 -8.45 0.34
CA CYS A 162 1.29 -7.78 -0.88
C CYS A 162 2.29 -7.98 -2.03
N THR A 163 3.59 -7.92 -1.73
CA THR A 163 4.67 -8.19 -2.71
C THR A 163 4.63 -9.64 -3.19
N ILE A 164 4.45 -10.63 -2.30
CA ILE A 164 4.31 -12.04 -2.64
C ILE A 164 3.13 -12.26 -3.59
N MET A 165 1.95 -11.71 -3.25
CA MET A 165 0.75 -11.81 -4.10
C MET A 165 1.00 -11.19 -5.49
N SER A 166 1.66 -10.05 -5.54
CA SER A 166 1.99 -9.34 -6.78
C SER A 166 2.97 -10.13 -7.65
N LEU A 167 4.03 -10.69 -7.06
CA LEU A 167 4.98 -11.57 -7.74
C LEU A 167 4.31 -12.80 -8.32
N LYS A 168 3.43 -13.43 -7.54
CA LYS A 168 2.66 -14.59 -8.01
C LYS A 168 1.75 -14.23 -9.18
N ALA A 169 1.05 -13.09 -9.11
CA ALA A 169 0.20 -12.60 -10.19
C ALA A 169 1.00 -12.31 -11.48
N ARG A 170 2.26 -11.92 -11.37
CA ARG A 170 3.19 -11.72 -12.51
C ARG A 170 3.78 -13.02 -13.06
N GLY A 171 3.56 -14.15 -12.40
CA GLY A 171 4.05 -15.46 -12.83
C GLY A 171 5.50 -15.75 -12.46
N VAL A 172 6.03 -15.07 -11.42
CA VAL A 172 7.31 -15.44 -10.80
C VAL A 172 7.17 -16.89 -10.29
N SER A 173 8.13 -17.76 -10.66
CA SER A 173 7.98 -19.20 -10.48
C SER A 173 8.22 -19.63 -9.04
N GLU A 174 9.23 -19.05 -8.39
CA GLU A 174 9.66 -19.42 -7.06
C GLU A 174 9.81 -18.16 -6.19
N ILE A 175 9.08 -18.13 -5.07
CA ILE A 175 9.09 -17.01 -4.13
C ILE A 175 9.55 -17.52 -2.76
N TYR A 176 10.72 -17.10 -2.34
CA TYR A 176 11.36 -17.45 -1.07
C TYR A 176 11.20 -16.31 -0.09
N VAL A 177 10.78 -16.59 1.14
CA VAL A 177 10.44 -15.55 2.11
C VAL A 177 11.17 -15.76 3.42
N ALA A 178 11.78 -14.72 3.96
CA ALA A 178 12.39 -14.73 5.28
C ALA A 178 11.67 -13.78 6.25
N ASP A 179 11.40 -14.26 7.45
CA ASP A 179 10.89 -13.46 8.58
C ASP A 179 11.37 -14.09 9.89
N VAL A 180 11.20 -13.38 11.01
CA VAL A 180 11.53 -13.87 12.36
C VAL A 180 10.31 -14.43 13.11
N MET A 181 9.12 -14.34 12.54
CA MET A 181 7.84 -14.74 13.14
C MET A 181 7.16 -15.87 12.36
N ASP A 182 7.02 -17.04 12.98
CA ASP A 182 6.42 -18.20 12.33
C ASP A 182 5.00 -17.95 11.78
N LYS A 183 4.14 -17.24 12.54
CA LYS A 183 2.78 -16.89 12.08
C LYS A 183 2.76 -16.06 10.80
N ARG A 184 3.74 -15.19 10.60
CA ARG A 184 3.87 -14.41 9.36
C ARG A 184 4.33 -15.28 8.21
N LEU A 185 5.23 -16.22 8.48
CA LEU A 185 5.72 -17.20 7.50
C LEU A 185 4.61 -18.16 7.07
N GLU A 186 3.75 -18.61 7.98
CA GLU A 186 2.55 -19.40 7.66
C GLU A 186 1.64 -18.62 6.68
N LYS A 187 1.38 -17.33 6.97
CA LYS A 187 0.58 -16.49 6.09
C LYS A 187 1.25 -16.27 4.73
N ALA A 188 2.58 -16.15 4.68
CA ALA A 188 3.31 -16.04 3.43
C ALA A 188 3.11 -17.27 2.53
N LEU A 189 3.10 -18.49 3.10
CA LEU A 189 2.78 -19.72 2.35
C LEU A 189 1.34 -19.71 1.83
N GLU A 190 0.38 -19.27 2.64
CA GLU A 190 -1.03 -19.18 2.22
C GLU A 190 -1.24 -18.27 1.00
N VAL A 191 -0.50 -17.15 0.92
CA VAL A 191 -0.63 -16.18 -0.18
C VAL A 191 0.27 -16.48 -1.37
N GLY A 192 1.13 -17.52 -1.28
CA GLY A 192 1.81 -18.04 -2.46
C GLY A 192 3.33 -18.10 -2.42
N ALA A 193 3.96 -17.96 -1.24
CA ALA A 193 5.37 -18.27 -1.10
C ALA A 193 5.63 -19.76 -1.39
N THR A 194 6.73 -20.05 -2.08
CA THR A 194 7.17 -21.42 -2.37
C THR A 194 7.84 -22.07 -1.16
N ARG A 195 8.67 -21.30 -0.48
CA ARG A 195 9.37 -21.73 0.74
C ARG A 195 9.60 -20.55 1.65
N VAL A 196 9.58 -20.81 2.96
CA VAL A 196 9.80 -19.81 3.99
C VAL A 196 10.96 -20.17 4.91
N PHE A 197 11.62 -19.17 5.46
CA PHE A 197 12.79 -19.27 6.32
C PHE A 197 12.57 -18.42 7.58
N ASN A 198 12.65 -19.05 8.74
CA ASN A 198 12.75 -18.30 9.98
C ASN A 198 14.20 -17.91 10.23
N SER A 199 14.53 -16.62 10.07
CA SER A 199 15.89 -16.09 10.15
C SER A 199 16.56 -16.28 11.52
N LYS A 200 15.82 -16.71 12.55
CA LYS A 200 16.40 -17.14 13.84
C LYS A 200 16.96 -18.56 13.81
N ARG A 201 16.63 -19.35 12.80
CA ARG A 201 16.96 -20.78 12.72
C ARG A 201 17.68 -21.17 11.43
N GLU A 202 17.41 -20.45 10.34
CA GLU A 202 17.94 -20.76 9.00
C GLU A 202 18.42 -19.48 8.33
N SER A 203 19.50 -19.57 7.56
CA SER A 203 20.00 -18.46 6.75
C SER A 203 19.43 -18.54 5.33
N ILE A 204 18.67 -17.51 4.93
CA ILE A 204 18.22 -17.38 3.54
C ILE A 204 19.38 -17.05 2.60
N GLU A 205 20.41 -16.39 3.08
CA GLU A 205 21.62 -16.09 2.30
C GLU A 205 22.38 -17.37 1.90
N GLU A 206 22.57 -18.29 2.84
CA GLU A 206 23.20 -19.58 2.54
C GLU A 206 22.34 -20.40 1.57
N PHE A 207 21.02 -20.35 1.70
CA PHE A 207 20.11 -20.96 0.74
C PHE A 207 20.22 -20.28 -0.64
N ALA A 208 20.23 -18.95 -0.70
CA ALA A 208 20.32 -18.23 -1.96
C ALA A 208 21.55 -18.62 -2.79
N LYS A 209 22.71 -18.89 -2.13
CA LYS A 209 23.92 -19.37 -2.79
C LYS A 209 23.74 -20.74 -3.48
N THR A 210 22.74 -21.52 -3.09
CA THR A 210 22.44 -22.82 -3.71
C THR A 210 21.55 -22.71 -4.94
N LEU A 211 20.95 -21.53 -5.19
CA LEU A 211 20.15 -21.29 -6.37
C LEU A 211 21.00 -21.21 -7.64
N PRO A 212 20.42 -21.49 -8.83
CA PRO A 212 21.12 -21.29 -10.09
C PRO A 212 21.67 -19.87 -10.21
N GLY A 213 22.95 -19.74 -10.53
CA GLY A 213 23.63 -18.44 -10.58
C GLY A 213 24.10 -17.88 -9.23
N GLY A 214 23.81 -18.57 -8.11
CA GLY A 214 24.26 -18.19 -6.78
C GLY A 214 23.38 -17.10 -6.12
N GLY A 215 22.15 -16.91 -6.59
CA GLY A 215 21.19 -15.94 -6.05
C GLY A 215 19.83 -16.02 -6.72
N ALA A 216 18.86 -15.23 -6.25
CA ALA A 216 17.60 -15.04 -6.90
C ALA A 216 17.68 -13.89 -7.93
N ASP A 217 16.77 -13.91 -8.92
CA ASP A 217 16.69 -12.85 -9.93
C ASP A 217 16.26 -11.51 -9.33
N GLN A 218 15.42 -11.56 -8.29
CA GLN A 218 14.83 -10.39 -7.62
C GLN A 218 14.95 -10.52 -6.10
N VAL A 219 15.20 -9.39 -5.41
CA VAL A 219 15.16 -9.31 -3.95
C VAL A 219 14.34 -8.10 -3.53
N TYR A 220 13.37 -8.31 -2.64
CA TYR A 220 12.49 -7.27 -2.10
C TYR A 220 12.71 -7.14 -0.60
N GLU A 221 13.15 -5.97 -0.17
CA GLU A 221 13.29 -5.62 1.24
C GLU A 221 11.98 -5.02 1.75
N CYS A 222 11.28 -5.73 2.63
CA CYS A 222 9.97 -5.37 3.18
C CYS A 222 9.94 -5.37 4.72
N ALA A 223 11.09 -5.56 5.38
CA ALA A 223 11.18 -5.57 6.84
C ALA A 223 11.50 -4.19 7.43
N GLY A 224 12.09 -3.30 6.64
CA GLY A 224 12.37 -1.92 7.02
C GLY A 224 13.41 -1.78 8.15
N ASN A 225 14.41 -2.65 8.19
CA ASN A 225 15.43 -2.57 9.23
C ASN A 225 16.87 -2.70 8.67
N ARG A 226 17.85 -2.26 9.48
CA ARG A 226 19.26 -2.21 9.03
C ARG A 226 19.86 -3.58 8.74
N ILE A 227 19.36 -4.64 9.36
CA ILE A 227 19.91 -6.00 9.20
C ILE A 227 19.57 -6.59 7.84
N THR A 228 18.36 -6.26 7.34
CA THR A 228 17.88 -6.77 6.05
C THR A 228 18.27 -5.89 4.87
N THR A 229 18.72 -4.65 5.13
CA THR A 229 19.10 -3.67 4.08
C THR A 229 20.61 -3.71 3.75
N LEU A 230 21.45 -4.29 4.62
CA LEU A 230 22.91 -4.41 4.46
C LEU A 230 23.31 -5.78 3.91
#